data_efed381a57b6b70740fa2fe6c50f4157
#
_entry.id   efed381a57b6b70740fa2fe6c50f4157
#
_cell.length_a   1.000
_cell.length_b   1.000
_cell.length_c   1.000
_cell.angle_alpha   90.00
_cell.angle_beta   90.00
_cell.angle_gamma   90.00
#
_symmetry.space_group_name_H-M   'P 1'
#
loop_
_entity.id
_entity.type
_entity.pdbx_description
1 polymer ?
#
loop_
_entity_poly.entity_id
_entity_poly.type
_entity_poly.pdbx_seq_one_letter_code
_entity_poly.pdbx_strand_id
1 'polypeptide(L)'
;FQNVSSYLVLFVGVVFANLLLFFGMLLPSTLDHYQLEIQENMLAKYQYMLSVPASAYSGNKADAMSSLMEYYMDTRTDNKDAEKFSAYSLNTMPGKYKSEEITLYGVEPDSKYIRADLSGEGVYISSAYADKFRIKEGDTITLKEKYEKDEYSFKVDGIYDYAASLCVFMERDKLNEAFDLGDDYFGGYFSDTEIRDIPSKYIGSVIDLEALTKYPGSWMSPWEI
;
A
#
# COMPACT_ATOMS: atom_id res chain seq x y z
N PHE A 1 -5.69 -9.63 62.26
CA PHE A 1 -5.57 -8.76 61.06
C PHE A 1 -4.10 -8.52 60.62
N GLN A 2 -3.21 -9.50 60.82
CA GLN A 2 -1.78 -9.27 60.59
C GLN A 2 -1.27 -9.60 59.14
N ASN A 3 -2.12 -10.05 58.21
CA ASN A 3 -1.64 -10.53 56.89
C ASN A 3 -2.39 -9.99 55.66
N VAL A 4 -3.17 -8.91 55.77
CA VAL A 4 -3.92 -8.34 54.63
C VAL A 4 -2.98 -7.89 53.52
N SER A 5 -1.83 -7.31 53.88
CA SER A 5 -0.79 -6.90 52.91
C SER A 5 -0.23 -8.07 52.12
N SER A 6 0.05 -9.21 52.74
CA SER A 6 0.55 -10.41 52.08
C SER A 6 -0.47 -11.05 51.15
N TYR A 7 -1.74 -11.06 51.51
CA TYR A 7 -2.82 -11.53 50.65
C TYR A 7 -3.04 -10.62 49.44
N LEU A 8 -2.89 -9.31 49.60
CA LEU A 8 -3.02 -8.35 48.54
C LEU A 8 -1.88 -8.52 47.51
N VAL A 9 -0.65 -8.68 47.99
CA VAL A 9 0.51 -8.96 47.07
C VAL A 9 0.33 -10.25 46.33
N LEU A 10 -0.14 -11.32 47.00
CA LEU A 10 -0.39 -12.61 46.38
C LEU A 10 -1.52 -12.50 45.35
N PHE A 11 -2.60 -11.80 45.67
CA PHE A 11 -3.71 -11.56 44.72
C PHE A 11 -3.27 -10.81 43.49
N VAL A 12 -2.52 -9.70 43.66
CA VAL A 12 -1.96 -8.94 42.54
C VAL A 12 -1.03 -9.81 41.70
N GLY A 13 -0.18 -10.63 42.31
CA GLY A 13 0.70 -11.55 41.62
C GLY A 13 -0.06 -12.57 40.78
N VAL A 14 -1.12 -13.17 41.31
CA VAL A 14 -1.97 -14.13 40.58
C VAL A 14 -2.70 -13.46 39.42
N VAL A 15 -3.25 -12.24 39.63
CA VAL A 15 -3.93 -11.48 38.56
C VAL A 15 -2.94 -11.13 37.45
N PHE A 16 -1.73 -10.72 37.82
CA PHE A 16 -0.69 -10.38 36.84
C PHE A 16 -0.22 -11.61 36.05
N ALA A 17 -0.03 -12.75 36.73
CA ALA A 17 0.32 -14.02 36.08
C ALA A 17 -0.76 -14.47 35.10
N ASN A 18 -2.04 -14.37 35.47
CA ASN A 18 -3.15 -14.69 34.59
C ASN A 18 -3.22 -13.75 33.38
N LEU A 19 -3.01 -12.45 33.57
CA LEU A 19 -2.92 -11.46 32.48
C LEU A 19 -1.82 -11.82 31.47
N LEU A 20 -0.62 -12.15 31.96
CA LEU A 20 0.49 -12.55 31.10
C LEU A 20 0.17 -13.85 30.34
N LEU A 21 -0.49 -14.80 30.99
CA LEU A 21 -0.91 -16.05 30.37
C LEU A 21 -1.96 -15.81 29.27
N PHE A 22 -2.95 -14.97 29.52
CA PHE A 22 -3.93 -14.56 28.52
C PHE A 22 -3.27 -13.86 27.33
N PHE A 23 -2.36 -12.92 27.57
CA PHE A 23 -1.62 -12.26 26.50
C PHE A 23 -0.79 -13.29 25.68
N GLY A 24 -0.09 -14.20 26.35
CA GLY A 24 0.70 -15.23 25.70
C GLY A 24 -0.14 -16.20 24.84
N MET A 25 -1.40 -16.44 25.20
CA MET A 25 -2.31 -17.31 24.41
C MET A 25 -3.02 -16.55 23.28
N LEU A 26 -3.39 -15.28 23.51
CA LEU A 26 -4.14 -14.49 22.52
C LEU A 26 -3.24 -13.89 21.43
N LEU A 27 -2.02 -13.52 21.79
CA LEU A 27 -1.11 -12.81 20.88
C LEU A 27 -0.77 -13.60 19.61
N PRO A 28 -0.43 -14.90 19.66
CA PRO A 28 -0.20 -15.70 18.46
C PRO A 28 -1.43 -15.79 17.57
N SER A 29 -2.60 -16.12 18.15
CA SER A 29 -3.85 -16.22 17.39
C SER A 29 -4.27 -14.91 16.74
N THR A 30 -4.04 -13.79 17.42
CA THR A 30 -4.32 -12.45 16.87
C THR A 30 -3.36 -12.11 15.74
N LEU A 31 -2.08 -12.45 15.88
CA LEU A 31 -1.08 -12.24 14.84
C LEU A 31 -1.35 -13.10 13.61
N ASP A 32 -1.72 -14.37 13.79
CA ASP A 32 -2.07 -15.27 12.69
C ASP A 32 -3.30 -14.75 11.92
N HIS A 33 -4.33 -14.30 12.65
CA HIS A 33 -5.52 -13.71 12.03
C HIS A 33 -5.18 -12.42 11.26
N TYR A 34 -4.37 -11.55 11.86
CA TYR A 34 -3.92 -10.31 11.22
C TYR A 34 -3.08 -10.56 9.96
N GLN A 35 -2.25 -11.62 9.97
CA GLN A 35 -1.48 -12.02 8.79
C GLN A 35 -2.36 -12.54 7.65
N LEU A 36 -3.36 -13.36 7.97
CA LEU A 36 -4.32 -13.82 6.98
C LEU A 36 -5.10 -12.65 6.38
N GLU A 37 -5.53 -11.72 7.21
CA GLU A 37 -6.22 -10.50 6.77
C GLU A 37 -5.34 -9.62 5.87
N ILE A 38 -4.04 -9.47 6.20
CA ILE A 38 -3.09 -8.78 5.31
C ILE A 38 -2.97 -9.51 3.98
N GLN A 39 -2.88 -10.85 3.98
CA GLN A 39 -2.76 -11.64 2.74
C GLN A 39 -3.99 -11.49 1.83
N GLU A 40 -5.18 -11.51 2.41
CA GLU A 40 -6.44 -11.36 1.68
C GLU A 40 -6.63 -9.92 1.16
N ASN A 41 -6.03 -8.94 1.83
CA ASN A 41 -6.15 -7.51 1.52
C ASN A 41 -4.98 -6.93 0.71
N MET A 42 -4.06 -7.74 0.20
CA MET A 42 -3.00 -7.25 -0.69
C MET A 42 -3.47 -7.21 -2.14
N LEU A 43 -3.06 -6.17 -2.87
CA LEU A 43 -3.43 -6.01 -4.28
C LEU A 43 -2.79 -7.08 -5.18
N ALA A 44 -1.56 -7.49 -4.86
CA ALA A 44 -0.80 -8.51 -5.58
C ALA A 44 0.18 -9.20 -4.64
N LYS A 45 0.73 -10.37 -5.04
CA LYS A 45 1.80 -11.05 -4.27
C LYS A 45 3.07 -10.23 -4.20
N TYR A 46 3.40 -9.56 -5.30
CA TYR A 46 4.53 -8.66 -5.42
C TYR A 46 4.05 -7.31 -5.93
N GLN A 47 4.44 -6.25 -5.24
CA GLN A 47 4.23 -4.89 -5.70
C GLN A 47 5.58 -4.19 -5.79
N TYR A 48 6.01 -3.88 -7.00
CA TYR A 48 7.25 -3.19 -7.30
C TYR A 48 6.98 -1.71 -7.53
N MET A 49 7.57 -0.85 -6.70
CA MET A 49 7.60 0.59 -6.95
C MET A 49 8.93 0.93 -7.62
N LEU A 50 8.88 1.50 -8.81
CA LEU A 50 10.07 1.92 -9.53
C LEU A 50 10.54 3.29 -9.06
N SER A 51 11.86 3.50 -9.16
CA SER A 51 12.50 4.77 -8.79
C SER A 51 13.30 5.30 -9.95
N VAL A 52 12.95 6.51 -10.38
CA VAL A 52 13.71 7.23 -11.42
C VAL A 52 15.09 7.58 -10.87
N PRO A 53 16.18 7.30 -11.59
CA PRO A 53 17.52 7.57 -11.11
C PRO A 53 17.78 9.08 -10.95
N ALA A 54 18.56 9.45 -9.93
CA ALA A 54 18.88 10.84 -9.65
C ALA A 54 19.58 11.58 -10.82
N SER A 55 20.29 10.83 -11.69
CA SER A 55 20.91 11.34 -12.91
C SER A 55 19.90 11.89 -13.93
N ALA A 56 18.66 11.42 -13.90
CA ALA A 56 17.58 11.97 -14.73
C ALA A 56 17.17 13.40 -14.37
N TYR A 57 17.55 13.85 -13.17
CA TYR A 57 17.33 15.22 -12.70
C TYR A 57 18.60 16.08 -12.78
N SER A 58 19.63 15.62 -13.51
CA SER A 58 20.87 16.38 -13.68
C SER A 58 20.63 17.66 -14.47
N GLY A 59 21.41 18.70 -14.18
CA GLY A 59 21.35 19.96 -14.91
C GLY A 59 21.81 19.88 -16.37
N ASN A 60 22.44 18.77 -16.77
CA ASN A 60 22.83 18.49 -18.15
C ASN A 60 21.71 17.73 -18.87
N LYS A 61 21.06 18.40 -19.83
CA LYS A 61 19.93 17.83 -20.57
C LYS A 61 20.28 16.53 -21.31
N ALA A 62 21.50 16.39 -21.82
CA ALA A 62 21.93 15.19 -22.54
C ALA A 62 22.04 13.98 -21.60
N ASP A 63 22.65 14.19 -20.43
CA ASP A 63 22.80 13.15 -19.41
C ASP A 63 21.44 12.75 -18.81
N ALA A 64 20.58 13.73 -18.56
CA ALA A 64 19.22 13.50 -18.06
C ALA A 64 18.40 12.67 -19.07
N MET A 65 18.44 13.04 -20.36
CA MET A 65 17.73 12.31 -21.41
C MET A 65 18.27 10.88 -21.56
N SER A 66 19.59 10.70 -21.54
CA SER A 66 20.21 9.37 -21.61
C SER A 66 19.79 8.49 -20.43
N SER A 67 19.81 9.05 -19.23
CA SER A 67 19.39 8.34 -18.00
C SER A 67 17.92 7.96 -18.00
N LEU A 68 17.04 8.82 -18.52
CA LEU A 68 15.63 8.52 -18.67
C LEU A 68 15.41 7.43 -19.71
N MET A 69 16.13 7.49 -20.83
CA MET A 69 16.02 6.49 -21.89
C MET A 69 16.47 5.11 -21.41
N GLU A 70 17.60 5.05 -20.69
CA GLU A 70 18.09 3.83 -20.04
C GLU A 70 17.05 3.30 -19.04
N TYR A 71 16.50 4.17 -18.17
CA TYR A 71 15.47 3.80 -17.23
C TYR A 71 14.24 3.17 -17.90
N TYR A 72 13.71 3.81 -18.95
CA TYR A 72 12.54 3.27 -19.67
C TYR A 72 12.83 1.96 -20.41
N MET A 73 14.06 1.74 -20.86
CA MET A 73 14.45 0.48 -21.49
C MET A 73 14.65 -0.64 -20.47
N ASP A 74 15.35 -0.35 -19.38
CA ASP A 74 15.75 -1.34 -18.38
C ASP A 74 14.63 -1.67 -17.38
N THR A 75 13.59 -0.86 -17.27
CA THR A 75 12.44 -1.12 -16.38
C THR A 75 11.32 -1.90 -17.05
N ARG A 76 11.46 -2.24 -18.34
CA ARG A 76 10.56 -3.18 -19.00
C ARG A 76 10.88 -4.60 -18.54
N THR A 77 9.82 -5.39 -18.33
CA THR A 77 9.93 -6.80 -17.93
C THR A 77 9.26 -7.70 -18.95
N ASP A 78 9.85 -8.87 -19.17
CA ASP A 78 9.26 -9.95 -19.98
C ASP A 78 8.33 -10.85 -19.14
N ASN A 79 8.15 -10.55 -17.85
CA ASN A 79 7.28 -11.29 -16.97
C ASN A 79 5.81 -11.09 -17.37
N LYS A 80 5.15 -12.16 -17.79
CA LYS A 80 3.76 -12.14 -18.27
C LYS A 80 2.72 -11.87 -17.20
N ASP A 81 3.10 -12.07 -15.93
CA ASP A 81 2.22 -11.79 -14.80
C ASP A 81 2.32 -10.33 -14.35
N ALA A 82 3.34 -9.61 -14.80
CA ALA A 82 3.54 -8.22 -14.44
C ALA A 82 2.52 -7.32 -15.16
N GLU A 83 1.77 -6.56 -14.37
CA GLU A 83 0.83 -5.54 -14.81
C GLU A 83 1.33 -4.17 -14.37
N LYS A 84 1.41 -3.24 -15.30
CA LYS A 84 1.84 -1.87 -15.03
C LYS A 84 0.80 -1.10 -14.25
N PHE A 85 1.26 -0.27 -13.32
CA PHE A 85 0.42 0.73 -12.70
C PHE A 85 1.14 2.07 -12.63
N SER A 86 0.38 3.15 -12.65
CA SER A 86 0.86 4.49 -12.28
C SER A 86 0.52 4.76 -10.83
N ALA A 87 1.35 5.53 -10.14
CA ALA A 87 1.09 5.94 -8.77
C ALA A 87 1.37 7.44 -8.61
N TYR A 88 0.48 8.11 -7.89
CA TYR A 88 0.63 9.51 -7.52
C TYR A 88 0.17 9.73 -6.09
N SER A 89 0.83 10.62 -5.35
CA SER A 89 0.51 10.88 -3.94
C SER A 89 -0.06 12.26 -3.75
N LEU A 90 -1.26 12.32 -3.19
CA LEU A 90 -1.91 13.55 -2.76
C LEU A 90 -2.21 13.49 -1.26
N ASN A 91 -2.60 14.60 -0.69
CA ASN A 91 -2.97 14.72 0.70
C ASN A 91 -4.45 15.06 0.85
N THR A 92 -5.09 14.52 1.89
CA THR A 92 -6.42 14.97 2.27
C THR A 92 -6.43 16.42 2.72
N MET A 93 -7.56 17.09 2.52
CA MET A 93 -7.74 18.46 3.04
C MET A 93 -7.65 18.46 4.56
N PRO A 94 -6.96 19.46 5.17
CA PRO A 94 -6.94 19.59 6.61
C PRO A 94 -8.33 19.96 7.13
N GLY A 95 -8.82 19.25 8.11
CA GLY A 95 -10.16 19.45 8.68
C GLY A 95 -10.27 18.85 10.07
N LYS A 96 -11.35 18.10 10.31
CA LYS A 96 -11.54 17.35 11.58
C LYS A 96 -10.44 16.33 11.82
N TYR A 97 -9.90 15.76 10.75
CA TYR A 97 -8.79 14.79 10.77
C TYR A 97 -7.49 15.49 10.36
N LYS A 98 -6.37 14.94 10.82
CA LYS A 98 -5.06 15.37 10.36
C LYS A 98 -4.96 15.08 8.85
N SER A 99 -4.29 15.96 8.11
CA SER A 99 -3.99 15.70 6.69
C SER A 99 -3.18 14.43 6.54
N GLU A 100 -3.64 13.52 5.69
CA GLU A 100 -3.02 12.22 5.45
C GLU A 100 -2.71 12.05 3.97
N GLU A 101 -1.66 11.31 3.70
CA GLU A 101 -1.26 10.98 2.33
C GLU A 101 -2.17 9.88 1.78
N ILE A 102 -2.65 10.10 0.58
CA ILE A 102 -3.48 9.19 -0.20
C ILE A 102 -2.72 8.81 -1.45
N THR A 103 -2.55 7.53 -1.69
CA THR A 103 -1.95 7.04 -2.93
C THR A 103 -3.04 6.83 -3.97
N LEU A 104 -2.88 7.46 -5.13
CA LEU A 104 -3.71 7.24 -6.30
C LEU A 104 -3.04 6.19 -7.17
N TYR A 105 -3.75 5.11 -7.46
CA TYR A 105 -3.30 4.06 -8.37
C TYR A 105 -4.05 4.19 -9.69
N GLY A 106 -3.30 4.36 -10.77
CA GLY A 106 -3.79 4.22 -12.13
C GLY A 106 -3.49 2.81 -12.63
N VAL A 107 -4.52 2.04 -12.95
CA VAL A 107 -4.39 0.64 -13.35
C VAL A 107 -4.99 0.40 -14.73
N GLU A 108 -4.66 -0.72 -15.33
CA GLU A 108 -5.23 -1.10 -16.64
C GLU A 108 -6.74 -1.33 -16.52
N PRO A 109 -7.54 -1.00 -17.54
CA PRO A 109 -8.99 -1.19 -17.51
C PRO A 109 -9.44 -2.63 -17.27
N ASP A 110 -8.63 -3.60 -17.69
CA ASP A 110 -8.83 -5.04 -17.56
C ASP A 110 -7.91 -5.66 -16.51
N SER A 111 -7.52 -4.87 -15.49
CA SER A 111 -6.62 -5.30 -14.44
C SER A 111 -7.08 -6.61 -13.80
N LYS A 112 -6.15 -7.56 -13.68
CA LYS A 112 -6.39 -8.81 -12.95
C LYS A 112 -6.26 -8.65 -11.44
N TYR A 113 -5.60 -7.57 -11.00
CA TYR A 113 -5.35 -7.26 -9.59
C TYR A 113 -6.41 -6.36 -8.97
N ILE A 114 -6.91 -5.40 -9.73
CA ILE A 114 -7.96 -4.47 -9.26
C ILE A 114 -9.24 -4.75 -10.07
N ARG A 115 -10.12 -5.53 -9.49
CA ARG A 115 -11.37 -5.94 -10.14
C ARG A 115 -12.49 -4.94 -9.85
N ALA A 116 -12.33 -3.72 -10.32
CA ALA A 116 -13.34 -2.67 -10.25
C ALA A 116 -13.66 -2.17 -11.66
N ASP A 117 -14.88 -1.71 -11.87
CA ASP A 117 -15.26 -1.08 -13.14
C ASP A 117 -14.79 0.38 -13.15
N LEU A 118 -13.58 0.60 -13.66
CA LEU A 118 -12.94 1.91 -13.73
C LEU A 118 -13.29 2.69 -15.01
N SER A 119 -14.22 2.19 -15.83
CA SER A 119 -14.62 2.84 -17.09
C SER A 119 -15.40 4.14 -16.88
N GLY A 120 -15.94 4.39 -15.68
CA GLY A 120 -16.65 5.59 -15.29
C GLY A 120 -15.75 6.84 -15.29
N GLU A 121 -16.35 8.02 -15.14
CA GLU A 121 -15.63 9.29 -14.99
C GLU A 121 -15.10 9.50 -13.56
N GLY A 122 -15.62 8.79 -12.59
CA GLY A 122 -15.25 8.87 -11.19
C GLY A 122 -14.13 7.91 -10.82
N VAL A 123 -13.92 7.76 -9.53
CA VAL A 123 -12.88 6.95 -8.95
C VAL A 123 -13.44 5.93 -7.96
N TYR A 124 -12.72 4.85 -7.74
CA TYR A 124 -12.95 3.95 -6.61
C TYR A 124 -12.02 4.31 -5.47
N ILE A 125 -12.52 4.24 -4.25
CA ILE A 125 -11.70 4.45 -3.05
C ILE A 125 -11.60 3.17 -2.24
N SER A 126 -10.49 3.00 -1.50
CA SER A 126 -10.34 1.84 -0.61
C SER A 126 -11.35 1.86 0.53
N SER A 127 -11.76 0.66 1.01
CA SER A 127 -12.64 0.54 2.18
C SER A 127 -12.03 1.23 3.41
N ALA A 128 -10.71 1.15 3.62
CA ALA A 128 -10.02 1.89 4.68
C ALA A 128 -10.21 3.40 4.58
N TYR A 129 -10.16 3.97 3.37
CA TYR A 129 -10.36 5.40 3.17
C TYR A 129 -11.82 5.79 3.38
N ALA A 130 -12.76 5.02 2.84
CA ALA A 130 -14.19 5.23 3.01
C ALA A 130 -14.59 5.21 4.49
N ASP A 131 -14.16 4.21 5.25
CA ASP A 131 -14.50 4.04 6.66
C ASP A 131 -13.92 5.15 7.54
N LYS A 132 -12.65 5.48 7.35
CA LYS A 132 -11.96 6.50 8.13
C LYS A 132 -12.58 7.87 8.00
N PHE A 133 -12.91 8.27 6.78
CA PHE A 133 -13.46 9.59 6.47
C PHE A 133 -14.98 9.60 6.31
N ARG A 134 -15.63 8.44 6.43
CA ARG A 134 -17.08 8.23 6.26
C ARG A 134 -17.60 8.67 4.89
N ILE A 135 -16.84 8.36 3.86
CA ILE A 135 -17.15 8.65 2.48
C ILE A 135 -18.06 7.55 1.93
N LYS A 136 -19.00 7.91 1.10
CA LYS A 136 -19.95 6.99 0.45
C LYS A 136 -19.84 7.13 -1.07
N GLU A 137 -20.35 6.11 -1.76
CA GLU A 137 -20.57 6.17 -3.20
C GLU A 137 -21.45 7.38 -3.55
N GLY A 138 -21.05 8.13 -4.57
CA GLY A 138 -21.67 9.37 -5.01
C GLY A 138 -21.13 10.64 -4.35
N ASP A 139 -20.35 10.53 -3.27
CA ASP A 139 -19.69 11.67 -2.65
C ASP A 139 -18.56 12.22 -3.55
N THR A 140 -18.13 13.43 -3.28
CA THR A 140 -16.95 14.03 -3.92
C THR A 140 -15.84 14.16 -2.90
N ILE A 141 -14.65 13.64 -3.23
CA ILE A 141 -13.43 13.82 -2.44
C ILE A 141 -12.59 14.92 -3.06
N THR A 142 -11.97 15.74 -2.21
CA THR A 142 -11.01 16.77 -2.63
C THR A 142 -9.68 16.46 -1.99
N LEU A 143 -8.65 16.33 -2.81
CA LEU A 143 -7.28 16.08 -2.43
C LEU A 143 -6.40 17.26 -2.90
N LYS A 144 -5.27 17.45 -2.27
CA LYS A 144 -4.34 18.54 -2.59
C LYS A 144 -2.92 18.04 -2.73
N GLU A 145 -2.13 18.77 -3.47
CA GLU A 145 -0.68 18.62 -3.50
C GLU A 145 -0.06 18.86 -2.13
N LYS A 146 1.02 18.12 -1.82
CA LYS A 146 1.71 18.24 -0.53
C LYS A 146 2.42 19.59 -0.36
N TYR A 147 2.99 20.12 -1.42
CA TYR A 147 3.83 21.31 -1.42
C TYR A 147 3.29 22.45 -2.29
N GLU A 148 2.27 22.18 -3.09
CA GLU A 148 1.61 23.13 -3.98
C GLU A 148 0.20 23.48 -3.50
N LYS A 149 -0.45 24.38 -4.21
CA LYS A 149 -1.82 24.81 -3.86
C LYS A 149 -2.89 24.13 -4.69
N ASP A 150 -2.47 23.24 -5.58
CA ASP A 150 -3.38 22.61 -6.51
C ASP A 150 -4.25 21.59 -5.80
N GLU A 151 -5.54 21.67 -6.08
CA GLU A 151 -6.58 20.82 -5.51
C GLU A 151 -7.25 20.04 -6.63
N TYR A 152 -7.50 18.76 -6.38
CA TYR A 152 -8.11 17.84 -7.30
C TYR A 152 -9.38 17.26 -6.67
N SER A 153 -10.48 17.31 -7.39
CA SER A 153 -11.76 16.80 -6.93
C SER A 153 -12.20 15.63 -7.79
N PHE A 154 -12.54 14.52 -7.13
CA PHE A 154 -12.96 13.29 -7.77
C PHE A 154 -14.33 12.87 -7.22
N LYS A 155 -15.23 12.43 -8.11
CA LYS A 155 -16.47 11.78 -7.71
C LYS A 155 -16.19 10.32 -7.37
N VAL A 156 -16.73 9.82 -6.27
CA VAL A 156 -16.60 8.42 -5.85
C VAL A 156 -17.68 7.60 -6.54
N ASP A 157 -17.28 6.75 -7.48
CA ASP A 157 -18.17 5.84 -8.19
C ASP A 157 -18.36 4.50 -7.47
N GLY A 158 -17.46 4.17 -6.54
CA GLY A 158 -17.59 2.96 -5.72
C GLY A 158 -16.51 2.83 -4.66
N ILE A 159 -16.68 1.83 -3.81
CA ILE A 159 -15.73 1.47 -2.75
C ILE A 159 -15.15 0.10 -3.09
N TYR A 160 -13.82 0.03 -3.17
CA TYR A 160 -13.08 -1.20 -3.39
C TYR A 160 -12.68 -1.80 -2.05
N ASP A 161 -12.95 -3.09 -1.85
CA ASP A 161 -12.62 -3.77 -0.61
C ASP A 161 -11.10 -3.96 -0.47
N TYR A 162 -10.46 -2.96 0.12
CA TYR A 162 -9.03 -2.90 0.39
C TYR A 162 -8.79 -2.12 1.68
N ALA A 163 -8.49 -2.86 2.75
CA ALA A 163 -8.34 -2.29 4.09
C ALA A 163 -6.88 -1.92 4.45
N ALA A 164 -5.89 -2.29 3.62
CA ALA A 164 -4.49 -2.15 3.99
C ALA A 164 -3.97 -0.70 3.93
N SER A 165 -4.53 0.15 3.06
CA SER A 165 -4.09 1.55 2.96
C SER A 165 -5.18 2.49 2.44
N LEU A 166 -4.95 3.79 2.64
CA LEU A 166 -5.80 4.85 2.12
C LEU A 166 -5.41 5.12 0.67
N CYS A 167 -6.24 4.69 -0.27
CA CYS A 167 -5.94 4.86 -1.68
C CYS A 167 -7.17 5.10 -2.54
N VAL A 168 -6.90 5.56 -3.74
CA VAL A 168 -7.86 5.83 -4.81
C VAL A 168 -7.43 5.01 -6.02
N PHE A 169 -8.39 4.42 -6.71
CA PHE A 169 -8.16 3.65 -7.94
C PHE A 169 -8.89 4.31 -9.11
N MET A 170 -8.20 4.44 -10.21
CA MET A 170 -8.74 4.94 -11.47
C MET A 170 -8.02 4.27 -12.64
N GLU A 171 -8.52 4.50 -13.84
CA GLU A 171 -7.86 4.05 -15.07
C GLU A 171 -6.51 4.75 -15.23
N ARG A 172 -5.46 4.02 -15.65
CA ARG A 172 -4.09 4.53 -15.74
C ARG A 172 -3.96 5.74 -16.64
N ASP A 173 -4.61 5.70 -17.80
CA ASP A 173 -4.52 6.80 -18.78
C ASP A 173 -5.16 8.08 -18.23
N LYS A 174 -6.27 7.95 -17.49
CA LYS A 174 -6.90 9.10 -16.81
C LYS A 174 -6.02 9.71 -15.72
N LEU A 175 -5.32 8.86 -14.96
CA LEU A 175 -4.38 9.33 -13.95
C LEU A 175 -3.20 10.03 -14.61
N ASN A 176 -2.62 9.44 -15.65
CA ASN A 176 -1.48 10.02 -16.36
C ASN A 176 -1.85 11.36 -16.99
N GLU A 177 -3.03 11.49 -17.59
CA GLU A 177 -3.55 12.75 -18.13
C GLU A 177 -3.79 13.80 -17.04
N ALA A 178 -4.44 13.42 -15.94
CA ALA A 178 -4.78 14.34 -14.85
C ALA A 178 -3.55 15.00 -14.20
N PHE A 179 -2.41 14.30 -14.18
CA PHE A 179 -1.16 14.75 -13.56
C PHE A 179 -0.02 15.02 -14.55
N ASP A 180 -0.32 15.09 -15.85
CA ASP A 180 0.65 15.37 -16.93
C ASP A 180 1.91 14.47 -16.86
N LEU A 181 1.69 13.18 -16.59
CA LEU A 181 2.78 12.21 -16.41
C LEU A 181 3.30 11.62 -17.74
N GLY A 182 2.55 11.83 -18.82
CA GLY A 182 2.80 11.23 -20.13
C GLY A 182 2.06 9.90 -20.34
N ASP A 183 1.67 9.64 -21.61
CA ASP A 183 0.77 8.53 -21.96
C ASP A 183 1.33 7.13 -21.60
N ASP A 184 2.64 6.95 -21.73
CA ASP A 184 3.33 5.67 -21.47
C ASP A 184 3.88 5.56 -20.03
N TYR A 185 3.60 6.54 -19.17
CA TYR A 185 4.13 6.53 -17.82
C TYR A 185 3.58 5.38 -16.99
N PHE A 186 4.46 4.77 -16.21
CA PHE A 186 4.11 3.83 -15.16
C PHE A 186 5.10 3.94 -14.01
N GLY A 187 4.60 3.77 -12.78
CA GLY A 187 5.39 3.89 -11.55
C GLY A 187 5.76 2.55 -10.93
N GLY A 188 5.27 1.45 -11.48
CA GLY A 188 5.55 0.15 -10.92
C GLY A 188 4.83 -1.01 -11.60
N TYR A 189 4.95 -2.18 -10.95
CA TYR A 189 4.31 -3.41 -11.39
C TYR A 189 3.63 -4.13 -10.23
N PHE A 190 2.42 -4.64 -10.48
CA PHE A 190 1.83 -5.74 -9.74
C PHE A 190 2.22 -7.05 -10.39
N SER A 191 2.52 -8.08 -9.60
CA SER A 191 2.85 -9.39 -10.12
C SER A 191 2.53 -10.50 -9.12
N ASP A 192 2.13 -11.68 -9.62
CA ASP A 192 1.99 -12.89 -8.82
C ASP A 192 3.28 -13.69 -8.73
N THR A 193 4.27 -13.35 -9.55
CA THR A 193 5.59 -13.98 -9.60
C THR A 193 6.69 -12.93 -9.44
N GLU A 194 7.83 -13.36 -8.90
CA GLU A 194 8.98 -12.47 -8.70
C GLU A 194 9.52 -11.96 -10.04
N ILE A 195 9.73 -10.65 -10.16
CA ILE A 195 10.35 -10.01 -11.32
C ILE A 195 11.85 -9.94 -11.08
N ARG A 196 12.66 -10.55 -11.97
CA ARG A 196 14.12 -10.68 -11.82
C ARG A 196 14.92 -9.98 -12.90
N ASP A 197 14.27 -9.49 -13.93
CA ASP A 197 14.87 -8.86 -15.10
C ASP A 197 14.99 -7.34 -15.00
N ILE A 198 14.46 -6.74 -13.93
CA ILE A 198 14.61 -5.30 -13.67
C ILE A 198 15.83 -5.10 -12.75
N PRO A 199 16.81 -4.26 -13.15
CA PRO A 199 17.94 -3.94 -12.30
C PRO A 199 17.54 -3.32 -10.98
N SER A 200 18.14 -3.79 -9.86
CA SER A 200 17.81 -3.33 -8.50
C SER A 200 17.99 -1.82 -8.29
N LYS A 201 18.84 -1.17 -9.08
CA LYS A 201 19.03 0.30 -9.05
C LYS A 201 17.78 1.09 -9.39
N TYR A 202 16.82 0.48 -10.11
CA TYR A 202 15.54 1.11 -10.49
C TYR A 202 14.38 0.66 -9.62
N ILE A 203 14.60 -0.24 -8.68
CA ILE A 203 13.57 -0.69 -7.75
C ILE A 203 13.67 0.16 -6.48
N GLY A 204 12.71 1.04 -6.27
CA GLY A 204 12.65 1.89 -5.08
C GLY A 204 12.17 1.12 -3.86
N SER A 205 11.16 0.27 -4.02
CA SER A 205 10.67 -0.64 -2.98
C SER A 205 9.96 -1.84 -3.58
N VAL A 206 9.98 -2.95 -2.85
CA VAL A 206 9.22 -4.16 -3.16
C VAL A 206 8.41 -4.54 -1.94
N ILE A 207 7.11 -4.71 -2.11
CA ILE A 207 6.27 -5.39 -1.13
C ILE A 207 6.18 -6.85 -1.59
N ASP A 208 6.75 -7.74 -0.80
CA ASP A 208 6.74 -9.20 -1.01
C ASP A 208 5.87 -9.83 0.08
N LEU A 209 4.68 -10.26 -0.32
CA LEU A 209 3.70 -10.86 0.60
C LEU A 209 4.22 -12.17 1.20
N GLU A 210 4.95 -12.97 0.43
CA GLU A 210 5.52 -14.23 0.92
C GLU A 210 6.60 -13.98 1.98
N ALA A 211 7.43 -12.97 1.79
CA ALA A 211 8.43 -12.58 2.78
C ALA A 211 7.78 -12.04 4.06
N LEU A 212 6.70 -11.24 3.95
CA LEU A 212 5.98 -10.71 5.10
C LEU A 212 5.31 -11.82 5.94
N THR A 213 4.94 -12.94 5.32
CA THR A 213 4.24 -14.04 5.99
C THR A 213 5.18 -15.11 6.55
N LYS A 214 6.39 -15.24 6.03
CA LYS A 214 7.39 -16.22 6.51
C LYS A 214 8.02 -15.86 7.86
N TYR A 215 8.11 -14.59 8.21
CA TYR A 215 8.87 -14.14 9.38
C TYR A 215 8.28 -14.48 10.77
N PRO A 216 6.97 -14.52 11.02
CA PRO A 216 6.45 -14.84 12.34
C PRO A 216 6.41 -16.33 12.70
N GLY A 217 6.35 -17.21 11.69
CA GLY A 217 6.33 -18.66 11.92
C GLY A 217 7.70 -19.26 12.29
N SER A 218 8.80 -18.62 11.92
CA SER A 218 10.14 -19.14 12.17
C SER A 218 10.60 -19.02 13.63
N TRP A 219 9.92 -18.22 14.45
CA TRP A 219 10.23 -18.07 15.88
C TRP A 219 9.53 -19.11 16.77
N MET A 220 8.59 -19.89 16.22
CA MET A 220 7.77 -20.84 16.99
C MET A 220 8.09 -22.32 16.78
N SER A 221 9.13 -22.70 16.04
CA SER A 221 9.56 -24.09 15.96
C SER A 221 10.97 -24.35 16.55
N PRO A 222 11.14 -24.26 17.90
CA PRO A 222 12.35 -24.78 18.56
C PRO A 222 12.27 -26.29 18.88
N TRP A 223 11.23 -26.98 18.48
CA TRP A 223 10.92 -28.33 18.94
C TRP A 223 10.90 -29.43 17.87
N GLU A 224 11.41 -29.17 16.67
CA GLU A 224 11.72 -30.25 15.71
C GLU A 224 13.22 -30.55 15.75
N ILE A 225 13.62 -31.30 16.80
CA ILE A 225 14.81 -32.13 16.84
C ILE A 225 14.37 -33.56 17.08
#